data_51c396882e1ba9fa1c7d7a918ed30ce8
#
_entry.id   51c396882e1ba9fa1c7d7a918ed30ce8
#
_cell.length_a   1.000
_cell.length_b   1.000
_cell.length_c   1.000
_cell.angle_alpha   90.00
_cell.angle_beta   90.00
_cell.angle_gamma   90.00
#
_symmetry.space_group_name_H-M   'P 1'
#
loop_
_entity.id
_entity.type
_entity.pdbx_description
1 polymer ?
#
loop_
_entity_poly.entity_id
_entity_poly.type
_entity_poly.pdbx_seq_one_letter_code
_entity_poly.pdbx_strand_id
1 'polypeptide(L)'
;MYKKQFKNGIYFAIAIWLLDMLCLYISGRFSGNDSLCWIVGIIPTIAVMTITYLQNHDLKDLGFYPKHLKQDGIVMCCVLIIELLIGFYLFHMSWEYAIHSWLYYIFWIALQEELVYRGFIQSHLFLSCINRKARYLIGASMFAASHIPYQMQIRPWDALFTVQICITFLWHLVYCWIIEKRGNICIPLVIHVATDFLGVI
;
A
#
# COMPACT_ATOMS: atom_id res chain seq x y z
N MET A 1 6.99 -17.52 8.31
CA MET A 1 6.90 -16.63 7.19
C MET A 1 8.26 -16.36 6.56
N TYR A 2 9.27 -15.89 7.21
CA TYR A 2 10.54 -15.49 6.59
C TYR A 2 11.64 -16.54 6.85
N LYS A 3 12.00 -17.35 5.81
CA LYS A 3 12.95 -18.47 5.95
C LYS A 3 14.40 -18.19 5.52
N LYS A 4 14.68 -17.09 4.82
CA LYS A 4 16.06 -16.73 4.43
C LYS A 4 16.39 -15.32 4.93
N GLN A 5 17.44 -15.21 5.73
CA GLN A 5 18.05 -13.92 6.04
C GLN A 5 18.75 -13.39 4.77
N PHE A 6 18.20 -12.36 4.17
CA PHE A 6 18.88 -11.62 3.11
C PHE A 6 19.80 -10.58 3.75
N LYS A 7 21.11 -10.81 3.75
CA LYS A 7 22.10 -9.80 4.21
C LYS A 7 21.89 -8.43 3.56
N ASN A 8 21.27 -8.38 2.38
CA ASN A 8 21.04 -7.19 1.59
C ASN A 8 19.57 -6.70 1.61
N GLY A 9 18.71 -7.22 2.50
CA GLY A 9 17.27 -6.90 2.50
C GLY A 9 16.99 -5.40 2.60
N ILE A 10 17.75 -4.69 3.44
CA ILE A 10 17.59 -3.24 3.59
C ILE A 10 17.91 -2.47 2.30
N TYR A 11 18.89 -2.90 1.50
CA TYR A 11 19.24 -2.23 0.23
C TYR A 11 18.11 -2.40 -0.79
N PHE A 12 17.47 -3.57 -0.85
CA PHE A 12 16.30 -3.78 -1.70
C PHE A 12 15.12 -2.92 -1.27
N ALA A 13 14.87 -2.83 0.05
CA ALA A 13 13.82 -1.97 0.58
C ALA A 13 14.05 -0.49 0.22
N ILE A 14 15.28 0.00 0.41
CA ILE A 14 15.65 1.39 0.06
C ILE A 14 15.57 1.62 -1.45
N ALA A 15 16.04 0.70 -2.27
CA ALA A 15 16.03 0.86 -3.74
C ALA A 15 14.60 0.96 -4.28
N ILE A 16 13.69 0.09 -3.82
CA ILE A 16 12.28 0.14 -4.22
C ILE A 16 11.60 1.40 -3.68
N TRP A 17 11.88 1.79 -2.45
CA TRP A 17 11.35 3.04 -1.90
C TRP A 17 11.79 4.27 -2.71
N LEU A 18 13.05 4.37 -3.10
CA LEU A 18 13.54 5.46 -3.94
C LEU A 18 12.93 5.44 -5.34
N LEU A 19 12.72 4.24 -5.92
CA LEU A 19 12.00 4.09 -7.18
C LEU A 19 10.57 4.60 -7.06
N ASP A 20 9.86 4.21 -6.01
CA ASP A 20 8.49 4.65 -5.75
C ASP A 20 8.40 6.17 -5.55
N MET A 21 9.29 6.76 -4.74
CA MET A 21 9.41 8.22 -4.56
C MET A 21 9.60 8.95 -5.89
N LEU A 22 10.46 8.42 -6.78
CA LEU A 22 10.70 8.97 -8.10
C LEU A 22 9.45 8.89 -8.98
N CYS A 23 8.76 7.75 -8.99
CA CYS A 23 7.53 7.55 -9.75
C CYS A 23 6.42 8.50 -9.26
N LEU A 24 6.25 8.64 -7.94
CA LEU A 24 5.28 9.56 -7.35
C LEU A 24 5.62 11.03 -7.65
N TYR A 25 6.90 11.40 -7.63
CA TYR A 25 7.35 12.73 -8.06
C TYR A 25 7.00 13.00 -9.53
N ILE A 26 7.29 12.05 -10.43
CA ILE A 26 6.96 12.18 -11.87
C ILE A 26 5.44 12.27 -12.05
N SER A 27 4.66 11.40 -11.39
CA SER A 27 3.20 11.45 -11.45
C SER A 27 2.63 12.79 -11.00
N GLY A 28 3.16 13.38 -9.93
CA GLY A 28 2.76 14.70 -9.47
C GLY A 28 3.08 15.81 -10.49
N ARG A 29 4.24 15.75 -11.17
CA ARG A 29 4.61 16.72 -12.23
C ARG A 29 3.71 16.67 -13.46
N PHE A 30 3.11 15.52 -13.72
CA PHE A 30 2.24 15.27 -14.87
C PHE A 30 0.81 14.93 -14.45
N SER A 31 0.35 15.44 -13.31
CA SER A 31 -0.98 15.15 -12.74
C SER A 31 -2.17 15.47 -13.65
N GLY A 32 -1.97 16.26 -14.70
CA GLY A 32 -2.97 16.49 -15.76
C GLY A 32 -3.00 15.42 -16.87
N ASN A 33 -2.15 14.39 -16.81
CA ASN A 33 -2.10 13.29 -17.77
C ASN A 33 -2.28 11.94 -17.07
N ASP A 34 -3.51 11.51 -16.94
CA ASP A 34 -3.88 10.29 -16.23
C ASP A 34 -3.15 9.05 -16.76
N SER A 35 -3.04 8.91 -18.09
CA SER A 35 -2.37 7.76 -18.69
C SER A 35 -0.91 7.66 -18.29
N LEU A 36 -0.20 8.79 -18.25
CA LEU A 36 1.19 8.82 -17.80
C LEU A 36 1.31 8.52 -16.32
N CYS A 37 0.44 9.09 -15.49
CA CYS A 37 0.39 8.82 -14.06
C CYS A 37 0.17 7.32 -13.79
N TRP A 38 -0.70 6.68 -14.54
CA TRP A 38 -0.97 5.25 -14.42
C TRP A 38 0.22 4.38 -14.82
N ILE A 39 0.84 4.67 -15.98
CA ILE A 39 2.01 3.93 -16.44
C ILE A 39 3.16 4.06 -15.45
N VAL A 40 3.41 5.27 -14.95
CA VAL A 40 4.49 5.51 -13.99
C VAL A 40 4.19 4.88 -12.63
N GLY A 41 2.93 5.00 -12.16
CA GLY A 41 2.51 4.48 -10.85
C GLY A 41 2.62 2.97 -10.71
N ILE A 42 2.44 2.20 -11.79
CA ILE A 42 2.53 0.73 -11.75
C ILE A 42 3.98 0.20 -11.74
N ILE A 43 4.97 1.03 -12.08
CA ILE A 43 6.38 0.60 -12.18
C ILE A 43 6.91 -0.03 -10.88
N PRO A 44 6.73 0.56 -9.69
CA PRO A 44 7.20 -0.04 -8.44
C PRO A 44 6.56 -1.41 -8.18
N THR A 45 5.28 -1.56 -8.47
CA THR A 45 4.54 -2.83 -8.34
C THR A 45 5.10 -3.91 -9.25
N ILE A 46 5.34 -3.59 -10.53
CA ILE A 46 5.96 -4.52 -11.48
C ILE A 46 7.38 -4.91 -10.99
N ALA A 47 8.15 -3.94 -10.51
CA ALA A 47 9.51 -4.18 -10.01
C ALA A 47 9.49 -5.14 -8.81
N VAL A 48 8.62 -4.93 -7.81
CA VAL A 48 8.56 -5.83 -6.65
C VAL A 48 8.06 -7.22 -7.00
N MET A 49 7.09 -7.35 -7.90
CA MET A 49 6.63 -8.64 -8.39
C MET A 49 7.74 -9.39 -9.13
N THR A 50 8.46 -8.71 -10.01
CA THR A 50 9.57 -9.29 -10.78
C THR A 50 10.71 -9.74 -9.86
N ILE A 51 11.16 -8.88 -8.96
CA ILE A 51 12.24 -9.21 -8.01
C ILE A 51 11.83 -10.39 -7.12
N THR A 52 10.62 -10.38 -6.57
CA THR A 52 10.14 -11.47 -5.70
C THR A 52 10.06 -12.78 -6.48
N TYR A 53 9.56 -12.77 -7.71
CA TYR A 53 9.50 -13.96 -8.54
C TYR A 53 10.88 -14.49 -8.88
N LEU A 54 11.84 -13.62 -9.23
CA LEU A 54 13.22 -14.04 -9.50
C LEU A 54 13.94 -14.60 -8.26
N GLN A 55 13.59 -14.11 -7.06
CA GLN A 55 14.18 -14.60 -5.82
C GLN A 55 13.59 -15.92 -5.34
N ASN A 56 12.29 -16.13 -5.49
CA ASN A 56 11.54 -17.20 -4.82
C ASN A 56 10.80 -18.14 -5.77
N HIS A 57 10.73 -17.81 -7.07
CA HIS A 57 9.92 -18.49 -8.09
C HIS A 57 8.42 -18.54 -7.75
N ASP A 58 7.96 -17.68 -6.83
CA ASP A 58 6.56 -17.45 -6.52
C ASP A 58 6.36 -16.03 -5.95
N LEU A 59 5.09 -15.63 -5.76
CA LEU A 59 4.71 -14.31 -5.25
C LEU A 59 4.16 -14.34 -3.81
N LYS A 60 4.28 -15.48 -3.12
CA LYS A 60 3.70 -15.64 -1.78
C LYS A 60 4.26 -14.64 -0.77
N ASP A 61 5.55 -14.31 -0.90
CA ASP A 61 6.23 -13.37 0.01
C ASP A 61 5.76 -11.92 -0.14
N LEU A 62 4.97 -11.61 -1.20
CA LEU A 62 4.27 -10.32 -1.32
C LEU A 62 2.98 -10.25 -0.47
N GLY A 63 2.79 -11.15 0.47
CA GLY A 63 1.65 -11.12 1.36
C GLY A 63 0.46 -11.97 0.95
N PHE A 64 0.61 -12.82 -0.07
CA PHE A 64 -0.39 -13.83 -0.46
C PHE A 64 -0.16 -15.17 0.22
N TYR A 65 0.21 -15.14 1.50
CA TYR A 65 0.49 -16.37 2.25
C TYR A 65 -0.81 -17.13 2.52
N PRO A 66 -0.86 -18.46 2.30
CA PRO A 66 -2.11 -19.21 2.37
C PRO A 66 -2.71 -19.35 3.79
N LYS A 67 -1.94 -19.02 4.84
CA LYS A 67 -2.43 -19.09 6.22
C LYS A 67 -3.55 -18.06 6.41
N HIS A 68 -4.72 -18.52 6.78
CA HIS A 68 -5.93 -17.71 6.95
C HIS A 68 -6.46 -17.01 5.68
N LEU A 69 -5.81 -17.17 4.53
CA LEU A 69 -6.16 -16.44 3.30
C LEU A 69 -7.63 -16.59 2.91
N LYS A 70 -8.20 -17.80 3.03
CA LYS A 70 -9.61 -18.03 2.70
C LYS A 70 -10.56 -17.27 3.64
N GLN A 71 -10.30 -17.30 4.95
CA GLN A 71 -11.13 -16.62 5.93
C GLN A 71 -11.02 -15.10 5.80
N ASP A 72 -9.80 -14.60 5.67
CA ASP A 72 -9.53 -13.18 5.52
C ASP A 72 -10.05 -12.64 4.17
N GLY A 73 -10.00 -13.45 3.11
CA GLY A 73 -10.61 -13.13 1.83
C GLY A 73 -12.13 -13.00 1.90
N ILE A 74 -12.81 -13.88 2.66
CA ILE A 74 -14.26 -13.73 2.90
C ILE A 74 -14.57 -12.45 3.65
N VAL A 75 -13.82 -12.16 4.73
CA VAL A 75 -13.98 -10.90 5.48
C VAL A 75 -13.74 -9.70 4.58
N MET A 76 -12.67 -9.70 3.79
CA MET A 76 -12.37 -8.66 2.81
C MET A 76 -13.56 -8.43 1.87
N CYS A 77 -14.08 -9.48 1.23
CA CYS A 77 -15.23 -9.36 0.32
C CYS A 77 -16.47 -8.78 1.02
N CYS A 78 -16.77 -9.25 2.24
CA CYS A 78 -17.91 -8.72 3.00
C CYS A 78 -17.75 -7.23 3.31
N VAL A 79 -16.58 -6.79 3.77
CA VAL A 79 -16.33 -5.39 4.10
C VAL A 79 -16.35 -4.52 2.87
N LEU A 80 -15.73 -4.94 1.76
CA LEU A 80 -15.75 -4.21 0.49
C LEU A 80 -17.19 -4.03 -0.05
N ILE A 81 -18.06 -5.04 0.11
CA ILE A 81 -19.48 -4.91 -0.26
C ILE A 81 -20.18 -3.90 0.65
N ILE A 82 -19.91 -3.93 1.97
CA ILE A 82 -20.50 -2.99 2.92
C ILE A 82 -20.07 -1.55 2.60
N GLU A 83 -18.80 -1.32 2.29
CA GLU A 83 -18.26 -0.01 1.88
C GLU A 83 -18.98 0.53 0.63
N LEU A 84 -19.15 -0.33 -0.38
CA LEU A 84 -19.86 0.04 -1.60
C LEU A 84 -21.32 0.42 -1.30
N LEU A 85 -21.99 -0.35 -0.42
CA LEU A 85 -23.37 -0.04 0.00
C LEU A 85 -23.44 1.26 0.81
N ILE A 86 -22.46 1.54 1.66
CA ILE A 86 -22.35 2.81 2.40
C ILE A 86 -22.23 3.97 1.40
N GLY A 87 -21.34 3.87 0.42
CA GLY A 87 -21.19 4.88 -0.63
C GLY A 87 -22.51 5.17 -1.33
N PHE A 88 -23.22 4.12 -1.71
CA PHE A 88 -24.52 4.25 -2.39
C PHE A 88 -25.63 4.81 -1.51
N TYR A 89 -25.86 4.21 -0.31
CA TYR A 89 -27.03 4.56 0.50
C TYR A 89 -26.84 5.78 1.40
N LEU A 90 -25.66 5.97 1.99
CA LEU A 90 -25.42 7.07 2.92
C LEU A 90 -24.88 8.32 2.21
N PHE A 91 -24.07 8.16 1.19
CA PHE A 91 -23.48 9.29 0.47
C PHE A 91 -24.19 9.58 -0.86
N HIS A 92 -25.24 8.83 -1.19
CA HIS A 92 -26.07 9.04 -2.39
C HIS A 92 -25.26 9.03 -3.70
N MET A 93 -24.15 8.29 -3.74
CA MET A 93 -23.38 8.08 -4.97
C MET A 93 -24.21 7.35 -6.01
N SER A 94 -24.05 7.72 -7.30
CA SER A 94 -24.57 6.84 -8.35
C SER A 94 -23.85 5.50 -8.33
N TRP A 95 -24.53 4.42 -8.70
CA TRP A 95 -23.90 3.09 -8.78
C TRP A 95 -22.67 3.05 -9.68
N GLU A 96 -22.75 3.73 -10.80
CA GLU A 96 -21.64 3.83 -11.75
C GLU A 96 -20.42 4.49 -11.11
N TYR A 97 -20.60 5.63 -10.45
CA TYR A 97 -19.53 6.34 -9.77
C TYR A 97 -18.96 5.54 -8.60
N ALA A 98 -19.82 4.96 -7.77
CA ALA A 98 -19.39 4.18 -6.61
C ALA A 98 -18.56 2.94 -7.02
N ILE A 99 -19.02 2.18 -8.02
CA ILE A 99 -18.28 1.01 -8.52
C ILE A 99 -16.95 1.43 -9.16
N HIS A 100 -16.97 2.47 -10.01
CA HIS A 100 -15.76 2.95 -10.67
C HIS A 100 -14.70 3.41 -9.65
N SER A 101 -15.08 4.26 -8.69
CA SER A 101 -14.18 4.76 -7.64
C SER A 101 -13.66 3.63 -6.77
N TRP A 102 -14.54 2.70 -6.38
CA TRP A 102 -14.20 1.54 -5.57
C TRP A 102 -13.15 0.64 -6.26
N LEU A 103 -13.35 0.30 -7.55
CA LEU A 103 -12.37 -0.46 -8.34
C LEU A 103 -11.05 0.30 -8.50
N TYR A 104 -11.13 1.63 -8.67
CA TYR A 104 -9.95 2.49 -8.73
C TYR A 104 -9.14 2.41 -7.43
N TYR A 105 -9.76 2.58 -6.26
CA TYR A 105 -9.07 2.51 -4.98
C TYR A 105 -8.51 1.12 -4.69
N ILE A 106 -9.23 0.04 -5.04
CA ILE A 106 -8.72 -1.33 -4.85
C ILE A 106 -7.46 -1.56 -5.68
N PHE A 107 -7.56 -1.38 -7.01
CA PHE A 107 -6.53 -1.88 -7.93
C PHE A 107 -5.44 -0.85 -8.21
N TRP A 108 -5.78 0.43 -8.16
CA TRP A 108 -4.87 1.50 -8.56
C TRP A 108 -4.14 2.15 -7.39
N ILE A 109 -4.71 2.13 -6.21
CA ILE A 109 -4.11 2.73 -5.02
C ILE A 109 -3.72 1.64 -4.01
N ALA A 110 -4.71 1.10 -3.29
CA ALA A 110 -4.47 0.29 -2.11
C ALA A 110 -3.69 -1.00 -2.41
N LEU A 111 -4.05 -1.76 -3.46
CA LEU A 111 -3.35 -3.02 -3.77
C LEU A 111 -1.88 -2.78 -4.15
N GLN A 112 -1.59 -1.74 -4.91
CA GLN A 112 -0.22 -1.40 -5.31
C GLN A 112 0.61 -1.01 -4.08
N GLU A 113 0.08 -0.15 -3.22
CA GLU A 113 0.76 0.26 -2.01
C GLU A 113 0.93 -0.91 -1.02
N GLU A 114 -0.07 -1.77 -0.86
CA GLU A 114 0.07 -2.95 -0.01
C GLU A 114 1.15 -3.92 -0.53
N LEU A 115 1.24 -4.15 -1.84
CA LEU A 115 2.27 -4.99 -2.44
C LEU A 115 3.66 -4.41 -2.27
N VAL A 116 3.83 -3.11 -2.54
CA VAL A 116 5.13 -2.43 -2.46
C VAL A 116 5.58 -2.31 -1.00
N TYR A 117 4.73 -1.75 -0.12
CA TYR A 117 5.17 -1.40 1.24
C TYR A 117 5.06 -2.57 2.21
N ARG A 118 3.96 -3.31 2.23
CA ARG A 118 3.72 -4.40 3.19
C ARG A 118 4.23 -5.72 2.65
N GLY A 119 4.00 -5.99 1.38
CA GLY A 119 4.48 -7.19 0.71
C GLY A 119 6.00 -7.20 0.56
N PHE A 120 6.60 -6.16 0.02
CA PHE A 120 8.02 -6.15 -0.33
C PHE A 120 8.91 -5.40 0.68
N ILE A 121 8.73 -4.09 0.87
CA ILE A 121 9.64 -3.28 1.69
C ILE A 121 9.65 -3.80 3.14
N GLN A 122 8.49 -3.97 3.75
CA GLN A 122 8.39 -4.45 5.12
C GLN A 122 8.95 -5.87 5.28
N SER A 123 8.71 -6.75 4.30
CA SER A 123 9.28 -8.10 4.28
C SER A 123 10.80 -8.08 4.28
N HIS A 124 11.41 -7.26 3.44
CA HIS A 124 12.86 -7.12 3.35
C HIS A 124 13.46 -6.47 4.60
N LEU A 125 12.77 -5.53 5.24
CA LEU A 125 13.14 -4.99 6.55
C LEU A 125 13.06 -6.07 7.65
N PHE A 126 12.07 -6.98 7.61
CA PHE A 126 11.99 -8.10 8.55
C PHE A 126 13.11 -9.12 8.38
N LEU A 127 13.62 -9.29 7.17
CA LEU A 127 14.76 -10.16 6.88
C LEU A 127 16.10 -9.54 7.25
N SER A 128 16.16 -8.23 7.45
CA SER A 128 17.36 -7.54 7.91
C SER A 128 17.61 -7.74 9.40
N CYS A 129 18.87 -7.61 9.84
CA CYS A 129 19.28 -7.81 11.25
C CYS A 129 18.86 -6.67 12.21
N ILE A 130 17.86 -5.87 11.82
CA ILE A 130 17.37 -4.73 12.61
C ILE A 130 16.32 -5.24 13.62
N ASN A 131 16.28 -4.66 14.81
CA ASN A 131 15.29 -5.03 15.82
C ASN A 131 13.85 -4.74 15.37
N ARG A 132 12.88 -5.47 15.95
CA ARG A 132 11.48 -5.41 15.54
C ARG A 132 10.91 -3.98 15.56
N LYS A 133 11.18 -3.19 16.62
CA LYS A 133 10.65 -1.82 16.74
C LYS A 133 11.20 -0.92 15.64
N ALA A 134 12.51 -0.99 15.38
CA ALA A 134 13.14 -0.20 14.33
C ALA A 134 12.59 -0.54 12.95
N ARG A 135 12.34 -1.83 12.64
CA ARG A 135 11.72 -2.25 11.36
C ARG A 135 10.34 -1.63 11.13
N TYR A 136 9.50 -1.61 12.17
CA TYR A 136 8.19 -0.95 12.11
C TYR A 136 8.32 0.55 11.88
N LEU A 137 9.19 1.22 12.65
CA LEU A 137 9.37 2.67 12.54
C LEU A 137 9.97 3.07 11.19
N ILE A 138 10.97 2.33 10.70
CA ILE A 138 11.58 2.60 9.38
C ILE A 138 10.53 2.42 8.28
N GLY A 139 9.80 1.30 8.26
CA GLY A 139 8.75 1.05 7.27
C GLY A 139 7.66 2.11 7.29
N ALA A 140 7.21 2.51 8.47
CA ALA A 140 6.21 3.57 8.63
C ALA A 140 6.73 4.94 8.17
N SER A 141 8.00 5.27 8.46
CA SER A 141 8.61 6.50 7.97
C SER A 141 8.76 6.50 6.44
N MET A 142 9.18 5.38 5.85
CA MET A 142 9.28 5.25 4.39
C MET A 142 7.92 5.40 3.72
N PHE A 143 6.88 4.77 4.25
CA PHE A 143 5.52 4.87 3.71
C PHE A 143 4.94 6.28 3.86
N ALA A 144 5.05 6.89 5.02
CA ALA A 144 4.57 8.27 5.22
C ALA A 144 5.32 9.27 4.32
N ALA A 145 6.65 9.13 4.20
CA ALA A 145 7.47 10.00 3.37
C ALA A 145 7.16 9.87 1.87
N SER A 146 6.72 8.70 1.38
CA SER A 146 6.37 8.53 -0.03
C SER A 146 5.18 9.37 -0.49
N HIS A 147 4.32 9.78 0.43
CA HIS A 147 3.19 10.67 0.09
C HIS A 147 3.64 12.13 -0.18
N ILE A 148 4.84 12.50 0.26
CA ILE A 148 5.33 13.89 0.15
C ILE A 148 5.57 14.32 -1.31
N PRO A 149 6.30 13.55 -2.16
CA PRO A 149 6.66 14.00 -3.50
C PRO A 149 5.49 14.33 -4.42
N TYR A 150 4.42 13.53 -4.35
CA TYR A 150 3.20 13.77 -5.11
C TYR A 150 2.38 14.93 -4.53
N GLN A 151 2.11 14.87 -3.23
CA GLN A 151 1.22 15.81 -2.56
C GLN A 151 1.74 17.26 -2.60
N MET A 152 3.05 17.48 -2.44
CA MET A 152 3.65 18.82 -2.52
C MET A 152 3.53 19.47 -3.90
N GLN A 153 3.17 18.74 -4.94
CA GLN A 153 2.99 19.27 -6.29
C GLN A 153 1.54 19.66 -6.58
N ILE A 154 0.60 19.07 -5.85
CA ILE A 154 -0.84 19.33 -6.08
C ILE A 154 -1.47 20.23 -5.02
N ARG A 155 -0.81 20.40 -3.86
CA ARG A 155 -1.26 21.30 -2.79
C ARG A 155 -0.10 21.85 -1.94
N PRO A 156 -0.27 23.01 -1.30
CA PRO A 156 0.74 23.56 -0.39
C PRO A 156 0.87 22.70 0.88
N TRP A 157 2.02 22.81 1.54
CA TRP A 157 2.21 22.22 2.86
C TRP A 157 1.45 23.03 3.90
N ASP A 158 0.48 22.40 4.54
CA ASP A 158 -0.35 22.97 5.60
C ASP A 158 -0.50 22.01 6.81
N ALA A 159 -1.30 22.41 7.77
CA ALA A 159 -1.55 21.60 8.97
C ALA A 159 -2.28 20.28 8.62
N LEU A 160 -3.21 20.31 7.66
CA LEU A 160 -3.96 19.13 7.24
C LEU A 160 -3.04 18.11 6.55
N PHE A 161 -2.09 18.59 5.73
CA PHE A 161 -1.09 17.73 5.12
C PHE A 161 -0.19 17.07 6.18
N THR A 162 0.25 17.85 7.19
CA THR A 162 1.03 17.30 8.32
C THR A 162 0.25 16.23 9.07
N VAL A 163 -1.03 16.46 9.36
CA VAL A 163 -1.92 15.48 10.01
C VAL A 163 -2.05 14.22 9.14
N GLN A 164 -2.24 14.37 7.83
CA GLN A 164 -2.31 13.22 6.91
C GLN A 164 -1.04 12.36 6.98
N ILE A 165 0.15 12.98 6.92
CA ILE A 165 1.43 12.25 7.03
C ILE A 165 1.53 11.49 8.37
N CYS A 166 1.12 12.12 9.47
CA CYS A 166 1.11 11.45 10.77
C CYS A 166 0.12 10.28 10.82
N ILE A 167 -1.08 10.44 10.26
CA ILE A 167 -2.09 9.38 10.20
C ILE A 167 -1.60 8.22 9.32
N THR A 168 -1.02 8.51 8.16
CA THR A 168 -0.43 7.50 7.26
C THR A 168 0.67 6.71 7.96
N PHE A 169 1.55 7.38 8.72
CA PHE A 169 2.55 6.71 9.55
C PHE A 169 1.93 5.74 10.56
N LEU A 170 0.91 6.18 11.29
CA LEU A 170 0.23 5.36 12.31
C LEU A 170 -0.50 4.17 11.68
N TRP A 171 -1.21 4.37 10.58
CA TRP A 171 -1.86 3.28 9.84
C TRP A 171 -0.86 2.23 9.37
N HIS A 172 0.31 2.62 8.89
CA HIS A 172 1.33 1.65 8.50
C HIS A 172 1.76 0.76 9.68
N LEU A 173 1.92 1.31 10.88
CA LEU A 173 2.24 0.50 12.07
C LEU A 173 1.15 -0.53 12.37
N VAL A 174 -0.13 -0.13 12.27
CA VAL A 174 -1.29 -1.02 12.47
C VAL A 174 -1.30 -2.12 11.41
N TYR A 175 -1.13 -1.78 10.14
CA TYR A 175 -1.12 -2.74 9.04
C TYR A 175 0.02 -3.76 9.17
N CYS A 176 1.23 -3.31 9.51
CA CYS A 176 2.35 -4.22 9.77
C CYS A 176 2.06 -5.20 10.91
N TRP A 177 1.42 -4.72 11.98
CA TRP A 177 1.01 -5.58 13.09
C TRP A 177 -0.05 -6.61 12.65
N ILE A 178 -1.04 -6.22 11.87
CA ILE A 178 -2.06 -7.13 11.32
C ILE A 178 -1.40 -8.20 10.46
N ILE A 179 -0.52 -7.83 9.53
CA ILE A 179 0.19 -8.76 8.64
C ILE A 179 1.05 -9.74 9.46
N GLU A 180 1.74 -9.28 10.47
CA GLU A 180 2.54 -10.15 11.34
C GLU A 180 1.68 -11.21 12.03
N LYS A 181 0.42 -10.89 12.37
CA LYS A 181 -0.53 -11.80 13.00
C LYS A 181 -1.24 -12.72 11.99
N ARG A 182 -1.67 -12.18 10.88
CA ARG A 182 -2.52 -12.88 9.88
C ARG A 182 -1.69 -13.56 8.79
N GLY A 183 -0.53 -13.02 8.44
CA GLY A 183 0.35 -13.55 7.40
C GLY A 183 -0.12 -13.25 5.97
N ASN A 184 -1.06 -12.31 5.76
CA ASN A 184 -1.52 -11.88 4.44
C ASN A 184 -1.96 -10.41 4.47
N ILE A 185 -2.10 -9.83 3.27
CA ILE A 185 -2.44 -8.41 3.07
C ILE A 185 -3.95 -8.14 2.94
N CYS A 186 -4.83 -9.16 3.03
CA CYS A 186 -6.27 -9.00 2.78
C CYS A 186 -6.92 -7.99 3.74
N ILE A 187 -6.63 -8.08 5.03
CA ILE A 187 -7.23 -7.17 6.03
C ILE A 187 -6.65 -5.76 5.92
N PRO A 188 -5.32 -5.53 5.85
CA PRO A 188 -4.78 -4.21 5.53
C PRO A 188 -5.39 -3.61 4.27
N LEU A 189 -5.48 -4.38 3.18
CA LEU A 189 -6.03 -3.93 1.92
C LEU A 189 -7.47 -3.40 2.07
N VAL A 190 -8.35 -4.14 2.74
CA VAL A 190 -9.75 -3.71 2.91
C VAL A 190 -9.86 -2.46 3.79
N ILE A 191 -9.07 -2.35 4.85
CA ILE A 191 -9.07 -1.14 5.70
C ILE A 191 -8.53 0.06 4.89
N HIS A 192 -7.52 -0.15 4.07
CA HIS A 192 -6.95 0.88 3.22
C HIS A 192 -7.97 1.40 2.20
N VAL A 193 -8.63 0.49 1.48
CA VAL A 193 -9.71 0.86 0.55
C VAL A 193 -10.82 1.64 1.27
N ALA A 194 -11.21 1.21 2.49
CA ALA A 194 -12.24 1.91 3.27
C ALA A 194 -11.83 3.35 3.61
N THR A 195 -10.59 3.55 4.05
CA THR A 195 -10.09 4.90 4.39
C THR A 195 -10.02 5.81 3.17
N ASP A 196 -9.65 5.30 2.01
CA ASP A 196 -9.52 6.09 0.79
C ASP A 196 -10.89 6.34 0.15
N PHE A 197 -11.72 5.31 0.02
CA PHE A 197 -13.03 5.41 -0.61
C PHE A 197 -14.00 6.28 0.19
N LEU A 198 -14.03 6.13 1.52
CA LEU A 198 -14.90 6.90 2.40
C LEU A 198 -14.29 8.26 2.80
N GLY A 199 -12.99 8.44 2.70
CA GLY A 199 -12.29 9.68 3.03
C GLY A 199 -12.32 10.76 1.94
N VAL A 200 -12.70 10.39 0.72
CA VAL A 200 -12.86 11.31 -0.43
C VAL A 200 -14.26 11.96 -0.45
N ILE A 201 -15.13 11.52 0.43
CA ILE A 201 -16.50 11.99 0.61
C ILE A 201 -16.53 12.95 1.79
#